data_4e157e3796a5bd0bbab17b6051a28fd1
#
_entry.id   4e157e3796a5bd0bbab17b6051a28fd1
#
_cell.length_a   1.000
_cell.length_b   1.000
_cell.length_c   1.000
_cell.angle_alpha   90.00
_cell.angle_beta   90.00
_cell.angle_gamma   90.00
#
_symmetry.space_group_name_H-M   'P 1'
#
loop_
_entity.id
_entity.type
_entity.pdbx_description
1 polymer ?
#
loop_
_entity_poly.entity_id
_entity_poly.type
_entity_poly.pdbx_seq_one_letter_code
_entity_poly.pdbx_strand_id
1 'polypeptide(L)'
;MINRKHLSQNIAFGLFRLLSLSVVGILFAILGFIIYKGVGVIDWEFLTSAPTDGMTSGGILPAIVGTFCLMAGSALFAFPVGVMSGIYMNEYAPKGWVVRFIRIMTNNLSGIPSIVFGLFGMALFVNYMDFGDSILAGSLTLGLLSLPLVIRTTEEALKAIPDSLREGSRALGATKLQTIWHVILPMGMPNIITGLILALGRVSGETAPILFTCAAYFLPQ
;
A
#
# COMPACT_ATOMS: atom_id res chain seq x y z
N MET A 1 -46.25 13.08 -14.84
CA MET A 1 -44.86 12.84 -15.32
C MET A 1 -43.84 12.50 -14.23
N ILE A 2 -44.05 12.90 -13.00
CA ILE A 2 -43.16 12.66 -11.85
C ILE A 2 -43.03 11.17 -11.48
N ASN A 3 -44.09 10.39 -11.68
CA ASN A 3 -44.14 8.99 -11.27
C ASN A 3 -43.23 8.02 -12.08
N ARG A 4 -42.96 8.31 -13.35
CA ARG A 4 -42.08 7.45 -14.18
C ARG A 4 -40.59 7.58 -13.81
N LYS A 5 -40.15 8.78 -13.43
CA LYS A 5 -38.76 9.02 -13.02
C LYS A 5 -38.46 8.32 -11.69
N HIS A 6 -39.37 8.43 -10.73
CA HIS A 6 -39.21 7.74 -9.42
C HIS A 6 -39.29 6.22 -9.55
N LEU A 7 -40.14 5.71 -10.47
CA LEU A 7 -40.21 4.27 -10.71
C LEU A 7 -38.91 3.73 -11.34
N SER A 8 -38.38 4.40 -12.38
CA SER A 8 -37.11 3.99 -12.99
C SER A 8 -35.93 4.13 -12.03
N GLN A 9 -35.93 5.15 -11.19
CA GLN A 9 -34.92 5.32 -10.13
C GLN A 9 -34.97 4.20 -9.09
N ASN A 10 -36.15 3.85 -8.61
CA ASN A 10 -36.31 2.76 -7.63
C ASN A 10 -35.95 1.39 -8.23
N ILE A 11 -36.25 1.14 -9.48
CA ILE A 11 -35.84 -0.09 -10.19
C ILE A 11 -34.31 -0.12 -10.33
N ALA A 12 -33.69 1.00 -10.75
CA ALA A 12 -32.25 1.07 -10.87
C ALA A 12 -31.54 0.84 -9.51
N PHE A 13 -32.00 1.51 -8.45
CA PHE A 13 -31.46 1.26 -7.09
C PHE A 13 -31.71 -0.15 -6.59
N GLY A 14 -32.88 -0.73 -6.91
CA GLY A 14 -33.18 -2.13 -6.60
C GLY A 14 -32.20 -3.08 -7.30
N LEU A 15 -31.93 -2.85 -8.57
CA LEU A 15 -30.98 -3.63 -9.35
C LEU A 15 -29.54 -3.50 -8.80
N PHE A 16 -29.09 -2.27 -8.51
CA PHE A 16 -27.76 -2.05 -7.92
C PHE A 16 -27.61 -2.72 -6.55
N ARG A 17 -28.65 -2.65 -5.70
CA ARG A 17 -28.64 -3.36 -4.41
C ARG A 17 -28.54 -4.87 -4.60
N LEU A 18 -29.31 -5.43 -5.52
CA LEU A 18 -29.30 -6.87 -5.82
C LEU A 18 -27.93 -7.32 -6.34
N LEU A 19 -27.34 -6.58 -7.28
CA LEU A 19 -26.00 -6.84 -7.80
C LEU A 19 -24.94 -6.75 -6.69
N SER A 20 -25.00 -5.70 -5.86
CA SER A 20 -24.06 -5.54 -4.74
C SER A 20 -24.19 -6.68 -3.73
N LEU A 21 -25.42 -7.07 -3.35
CA LEU A 21 -25.67 -8.19 -2.45
C LEU A 21 -25.21 -9.52 -3.05
N SER A 22 -25.36 -9.71 -4.37
CA SER A 22 -24.88 -10.92 -5.06
C SER A 22 -23.36 -11.03 -5.00
N VAL A 23 -22.63 -9.93 -5.24
CA VAL A 23 -21.15 -9.91 -5.15
C VAL A 23 -20.69 -10.21 -3.73
N VAL A 24 -21.32 -9.57 -2.74
CA VAL A 24 -21.04 -9.82 -1.31
C VAL A 24 -21.36 -11.27 -0.94
N GLY A 25 -22.48 -11.80 -1.40
CA GLY A 25 -22.89 -13.20 -1.17
C GLY A 25 -21.89 -14.20 -1.76
N ILE A 26 -21.42 -13.96 -2.98
CA ILE A 26 -20.38 -14.80 -3.61
C ILE A 26 -19.09 -14.75 -2.81
N LEU A 27 -18.67 -13.54 -2.38
CA LEU A 27 -17.46 -13.36 -1.57
C LEU A 27 -17.56 -14.18 -0.26
N PHE A 28 -18.68 -14.05 0.47
CA PHE A 28 -18.89 -14.81 1.70
C PHE A 28 -18.99 -16.32 1.45
N ALA A 29 -19.56 -16.76 0.33
CA ALA A 29 -19.60 -18.17 -0.03
C ALA A 29 -18.18 -18.74 -0.28
N ILE A 30 -17.33 -18.00 -1.01
CA ILE A 30 -15.94 -18.40 -1.25
C ILE A 30 -15.15 -18.43 0.05
N LEU A 31 -15.22 -17.38 0.87
CA LEU A 31 -14.53 -17.31 2.16
C LEU A 31 -15.02 -18.42 3.11
N GLY A 32 -16.33 -18.63 3.19
CA GLY A 32 -16.91 -19.70 4.00
C GLY A 32 -16.45 -21.09 3.57
N PHE A 33 -16.37 -21.34 2.26
CA PHE A 33 -15.85 -22.59 1.73
C PHE A 33 -14.37 -22.81 2.09
N ILE A 34 -13.53 -21.77 1.93
CA ILE A 34 -12.10 -21.84 2.28
C ILE A 34 -11.93 -22.10 3.78
N ILE A 35 -12.65 -21.37 4.63
CA ILE A 35 -12.60 -21.54 6.08
C ILE A 35 -13.05 -22.94 6.46
N TYR A 36 -14.19 -23.39 5.93
CA TYR A 36 -14.74 -24.73 6.24
C TYR A 36 -13.76 -25.86 5.89
N LYS A 37 -13.04 -25.73 4.77
CA LYS A 37 -12.03 -26.72 4.34
C LYS A 37 -10.70 -26.58 5.08
N GLY A 38 -10.31 -25.36 5.46
CA GLY A 38 -8.99 -25.09 6.01
C GLY A 38 -8.90 -25.10 7.54
N VAL A 39 -10.00 -24.82 8.25
CA VAL A 39 -9.96 -24.64 9.72
C VAL A 39 -9.46 -25.88 10.47
N GLY A 40 -9.75 -27.07 9.96
CA GLY A 40 -9.36 -28.32 10.59
C GLY A 40 -7.87 -28.68 10.47
N VAL A 41 -7.11 -27.95 9.65
CA VAL A 41 -5.66 -28.15 9.42
C VAL A 41 -4.84 -27.10 10.16
N ILE A 42 -5.46 -26.03 10.64
CA ILE A 42 -4.78 -24.95 11.36
C ILE A 42 -4.60 -25.37 12.82
N ASP A 43 -3.40 -25.84 13.13
CA ASP A 43 -2.95 -26.13 14.48
C ASP A 43 -1.69 -25.31 14.83
N TRP A 44 -1.20 -25.49 16.04
CA TRP A 44 -0.01 -24.78 16.50
C TRP A 44 1.25 -25.19 15.72
N GLU A 45 1.36 -26.46 15.35
CA GLU A 45 2.45 -27.00 14.57
C GLU A 45 2.47 -26.38 13.17
N PHE A 46 1.32 -26.29 12.50
CA PHE A 46 1.18 -25.65 11.20
C PHE A 46 1.64 -24.18 11.19
N LEU A 47 1.38 -23.44 12.26
CA LEU A 47 1.77 -22.03 12.36
C LEU A 47 3.26 -21.83 12.71
N THR A 48 3.88 -22.80 13.42
CA THR A 48 5.22 -22.63 13.99
C THR A 48 6.29 -23.49 13.34
N SER A 49 5.92 -24.39 12.45
CA SER A 49 6.89 -25.26 11.76
C SER A 49 7.27 -24.72 10.38
N ALA A 50 8.43 -25.16 9.91
CA ALA A 50 8.83 -24.97 8.53
C ALA A 50 8.15 -26.00 7.63
N PRO A 51 7.93 -25.70 6.34
CA PRO A 51 7.44 -26.68 5.39
C PRO A 51 8.46 -27.82 5.18
N THR A 52 7.95 -29.04 5.07
CA THR A 52 8.74 -30.26 4.83
C THR A 52 8.16 -31.02 3.63
N ASP A 53 8.85 -32.09 3.17
CA ASP A 53 8.42 -32.97 2.08
C ASP A 53 7.98 -32.22 0.80
N GLY A 54 8.79 -31.25 0.35
CA GLY A 54 8.45 -30.46 -0.83
C GLY A 54 7.22 -29.57 -0.66
N MET A 55 6.96 -29.06 0.53
CA MET A 55 5.81 -28.22 0.93
C MET A 55 4.48 -28.99 1.02
N THR A 56 4.51 -30.32 1.12
CA THR A 56 3.28 -31.13 1.29
C THR A 56 2.95 -31.38 2.75
N SER A 57 3.89 -31.18 3.67
CA SER A 57 3.73 -31.29 5.12
C SER A 57 4.49 -30.17 5.84
N GLY A 58 4.37 -30.14 7.17
CA GLY A 58 4.92 -29.08 8.02
C GLY A 58 4.01 -27.85 8.07
N GLY A 59 4.60 -26.65 8.14
CA GLY A 59 3.87 -25.42 8.40
C GLY A 59 4.27 -24.24 7.52
N ILE A 60 3.79 -23.06 7.90
CA ILE A 60 3.91 -21.81 7.11
C ILE A 60 4.73 -20.73 7.81
N LEU A 61 5.48 -21.06 8.89
CA LEU A 61 6.25 -20.06 9.65
C LEU A 61 7.16 -19.19 8.79
N PRO A 62 7.97 -19.73 7.83
CA PRO A 62 8.83 -18.90 6.99
C PRO A 62 8.04 -17.90 6.14
N ALA A 63 6.86 -18.26 5.65
CA ALA A 63 6.00 -17.37 4.88
C ALA A 63 5.44 -16.23 5.76
N ILE A 64 5.06 -16.53 7.00
CA ILE A 64 4.61 -15.53 7.98
C ILE A 64 5.75 -14.55 8.27
N VAL A 65 6.93 -15.06 8.66
CA VAL A 65 8.09 -14.22 8.98
C VAL A 65 8.54 -13.43 7.76
N GLY A 66 8.60 -14.06 6.58
CA GLY A 66 8.94 -13.40 5.32
C GLY A 66 8.02 -12.23 5.00
N THR A 67 6.71 -12.41 5.18
CA THR A 67 5.72 -11.34 4.99
C THR A 67 5.97 -10.16 5.91
N PHE A 68 6.21 -10.40 7.21
CA PHE A 68 6.54 -9.35 8.17
C PHE A 68 7.85 -8.62 7.82
N CYS A 69 8.89 -9.36 7.42
CA CYS A 69 10.16 -8.76 6.99
C CYS A 69 9.99 -7.89 5.74
N LEU A 70 9.23 -8.36 4.75
CA LEU A 70 8.94 -7.62 3.53
C LEU A 70 8.13 -6.35 3.82
N MET A 71 7.11 -6.44 4.68
CA MET A 71 6.31 -5.29 5.10
C MET A 71 7.17 -4.27 5.85
N ALA A 72 7.97 -4.70 6.82
CA ALA A 72 8.86 -3.82 7.57
C ALA A 72 9.91 -3.16 6.67
N GLY A 73 10.57 -3.93 5.81
CA GLY A 73 11.57 -3.42 4.87
C GLY A 73 10.98 -2.45 3.85
N SER A 74 9.80 -2.75 3.28
CA SER A 74 9.11 -1.84 2.36
C SER A 74 8.68 -0.55 3.05
N ALA A 75 8.19 -0.62 4.29
CA ALA A 75 7.82 0.55 5.08
C ALA A 75 9.05 1.42 5.41
N LEU A 76 10.15 0.80 5.82
CA LEU A 76 11.39 1.50 6.17
C LEU A 76 11.94 2.30 4.99
N PHE A 77 11.75 1.82 3.77
CA PHE A 77 12.12 2.53 2.55
C PHE A 77 11.04 3.53 2.10
N ALA A 78 9.80 3.06 1.92
CA ALA A 78 8.75 3.87 1.29
C ALA A 78 8.25 5.01 2.18
N PHE A 79 8.20 4.82 3.50
CA PHE A 79 7.63 5.81 4.40
C PHE A 79 8.51 7.07 4.51
N PRO A 80 9.81 7.00 4.83
CA PRO A 80 10.65 8.19 4.90
C PRO A 80 10.70 8.94 3.56
N VAL A 81 10.96 8.21 2.46
CA VAL A 81 11.07 8.79 1.13
C VAL A 81 9.73 9.40 0.67
N GLY A 82 8.63 8.68 0.88
CA GLY A 82 7.30 9.12 0.48
C GLY A 82 6.81 10.33 1.28
N VAL A 83 7.01 10.32 2.61
CA VAL A 83 6.63 11.45 3.48
C VAL A 83 7.46 12.69 3.15
N MET A 84 8.78 12.56 3.03
CA MET A 84 9.66 13.69 2.66
C MET A 84 9.29 14.26 1.28
N SER A 85 8.98 13.39 0.31
CA SER A 85 8.52 13.82 -1.01
C SER A 85 7.17 14.52 -0.94
N GLY A 86 6.21 14.02 -0.17
CA GLY A 86 4.90 14.64 0.02
C GLY A 86 5.00 16.01 0.71
N ILE A 87 5.85 16.13 1.73
CA ILE A 87 6.15 17.42 2.39
C ILE A 87 6.76 18.39 1.37
N TYR A 88 7.76 17.96 0.61
CA TYR A 88 8.37 18.79 -0.42
C TYR A 88 7.34 19.28 -1.45
N MET A 89 6.53 18.37 -1.96
CA MET A 89 5.50 18.66 -2.98
C MET A 89 4.43 19.63 -2.48
N ASN A 90 4.08 19.58 -1.19
CA ASN A 90 3.06 20.47 -0.61
C ASN A 90 3.64 21.81 -0.15
N GLU A 91 4.76 21.80 0.54
CA GLU A 91 5.27 22.96 1.26
C GLU A 91 6.35 23.75 0.49
N TYR A 92 7.18 23.09 -0.30
CA TYR A 92 8.34 23.71 -0.96
C TYR A 92 8.20 23.86 -2.47
N ALA A 93 7.50 22.94 -3.12
CA ALA A 93 7.44 22.91 -4.57
C ALA A 93 6.72 24.15 -5.13
N PRO A 94 7.32 24.85 -6.12
CA PRO A 94 6.70 26.02 -6.75
C PRO A 94 5.41 25.61 -7.49
N LYS A 95 4.41 26.48 -7.51
CA LYS A 95 3.21 26.28 -8.32
C LYS A 95 3.58 26.43 -9.81
N GLY A 96 3.82 25.30 -10.50
CA GLY A 96 4.24 25.32 -11.90
C GLY A 96 3.92 24.02 -12.64
N TRP A 97 4.17 24.04 -13.95
CA TRP A 97 3.88 22.89 -14.84
C TRP A 97 4.71 21.65 -14.48
N VAL A 98 5.96 21.82 -14.03
CA VAL A 98 6.86 20.74 -13.63
C VAL A 98 6.26 19.95 -12.46
N VAL A 99 5.83 20.64 -11.41
CA VAL A 99 5.21 20.01 -10.24
C VAL A 99 3.90 19.33 -10.62
N ARG A 100 3.11 19.97 -11.49
CA ARG A 100 1.90 19.35 -12.01
C ARG A 100 2.20 18.07 -12.80
N PHE A 101 3.25 18.09 -13.61
CA PHE A 101 3.69 16.91 -14.37
C PHE A 101 4.13 15.77 -13.43
N ILE A 102 4.95 16.07 -12.40
CA ILE A 102 5.38 15.08 -11.40
C ILE A 102 4.16 14.46 -10.70
N ARG A 103 3.17 15.27 -10.29
CA ARG A 103 1.92 14.74 -9.69
C ARG A 103 1.17 13.80 -10.63
N ILE A 104 1.05 14.17 -11.91
CA ILE A 104 0.39 13.32 -12.91
C ILE A 104 1.16 12.00 -13.05
N MET A 105 2.49 12.04 -13.13
CA MET A 105 3.31 10.83 -13.23
C MET A 105 3.17 9.95 -11.98
N THR A 106 3.26 10.53 -10.78
CA THR A 106 3.08 9.80 -9.52
C THR A 106 1.69 9.16 -9.43
N ASN A 107 0.64 9.87 -9.86
CA ASN A 107 -0.71 9.30 -9.90
C ASN A 107 -0.84 8.16 -10.92
N ASN A 108 -0.21 8.30 -12.09
CA ASN A 108 -0.23 7.26 -13.12
C ASN A 108 0.53 6.01 -12.67
N LEU A 109 1.61 6.15 -11.91
CA LEU A 109 2.33 5.00 -11.32
C LEU A 109 1.40 4.13 -10.45
N SER A 110 0.46 4.73 -9.74
CA SER A 110 -0.52 3.99 -8.93
C SER A 110 -1.47 3.11 -9.76
N GLY A 111 -1.62 3.39 -11.04
CA GLY A 111 -2.44 2.63 -11.99
C GLY A 111 -1.70 1.52 -12.74
N ILE A 112 -0.38 1.42 -12.57
CA ILE A 112 0.41 0.38 -13.23
C ILE A 112 0.15 -0.98 -12.55
N PRO A 113 -0.07 -2.07 -13.33
CA PRO A 113 -0.21 -3.42 -12.78
C PRO A 113 1.01 -3.82 -11.94
N SER A 114 0.79 -4.47 -10.79
CA SER A 114 1.86 -4.84 -9.86
C SER A 114 2.92 -5.78 -10.47
N ILE A 115 2.53 -6.58 -11.47
CA ILE A 115 3.46 -7.44 -12.21
C ILE A 115 4.57 -6.64 -12.91
N VAL A 116 4.28 -5.44 -13.41
CA VAL A 116 5.28 -4.57 -14.02
C VAL A 116 6.32 -4.12 -13.00
N PHE A 117 5.89 -3.78 -11.78
CA PHE A 117 6.80 -3.49 -10.67
C PHE A 117 7.65 -4.72 -10.29
N GLY A 118 7.07 -5.92 -10.32
CA GLY A 118 7.80 -7.16 -10.08
C GLY A 118 8.90 -7.41 -11.12
N LEU A 119 8.58 -7.27 -12.40
CA LEU A 119 9.56 -7.40 -13.49
C LEU A 119 10.63 -6.31 -13.45
N PHE A 120 10.25 -5.08 -13.13
CA PHE A 120 11.20 -3.97 -12.93
C PHE A 120 12.12 -4.26 -11.74
N GLY A 121 11.57 -4.69 -10.61
CA GLY A 121 12.33 -5.04 -9.41
C GLY A 121 13.29 -6.19 -9.66
N MET A 122 12.86 -7.22 -10.39
CA MET A 122 13.72 -8.32 -10.82
C MET A 122 14.88 -7.80 -11.70
N ALA A 123 14.59 -6.98 -12.69
CA ALA A 123 15.61 -6.46 -13.59
C ALA A 123 16.61 -5.54 -12.84
N LEU A 124 16.11 -4.64 -11.99
CA LEU A 124 16.92 -3.63 -11.32
C LEU A 124 17.63 -4.19 -10.07
N PHE A 125 16.87 -4.75 -9.12
CA PHE A 125 17.43 -5.12 -7.81
C PHE A 125 18.05 -6.52 -7.84
N VAL A 126 17.37 -7.50 -8.46
CA VAL A 126 17.87 -8.88 -8.47
C VAL A 126 19.06 -9.00 -9.42
N ASN A 127 18.89 -8.57 -10.69
CA ASN A 127 19.89 -8.83 -11.74
C ASN A 127 20.94 -7.70 -11.84
N TYR A 128 20.51 -6.41 -11.93
CA TYR A 128 21.47 -5.31 -12.17
C TYR A 128 22.25 -4.91 -10.92
N MET A 129 21.60 -4.84 -9.75
CA MET A 129 22.26 -4.54 -8.48
C MET A 129 22.85 -5.79 -7.79
N ASP A 130 22.63 -6.96 -8.38
CA ASP A 130 23.14 -8.26 -7.90
C ASP A 130 22.76 -8.59 -6.44
N PHE A 131 21.56 -8.16 -6.03
CA PHE A 131 21.03 -8.53 -4.70
C PHE A 131 20.49 -9.96 -4.67
N GLY A 132 20.34 -10.62 -5.83
CA GLY A 132 19.73 -11.91 -5.96
C GLY A 132 18.25 -11.93 -5.52
N ASP A 133 17.67 -13.13 -5.50
CA ASP A 133 16.33 -13.32 -4.90
C ASP A 133 16.46 -13.19 -3.39
N SER A 134 16.00 -12.06 -2.86
CA SER A 134 16.21 -11.70 -1.45
C SER A 134 15.07 -10.87 -0.88
N ILE A 135 14.94 -10.90 0.44
CA ILE A 135 14.00 -10.03 1.18
C ILE A 135 14.31 -8.56 0.90
N LEU A 136 15.59 -8.20 0.69
CA LEU A 136 15.98 -6.83 0.38
C LEU A 136 15.43 -6.40 -0.99
N ALA A 137 15.65 -7.20 -2.04
CA ALA A 137 15.12 -6.92 -3.39
C ALA A 137 13.59 -6.84 -3.39
N GLY A 138 12.92 -7.77 -2.70
CA GLY A 138 11.47 -7.75 -2.52
C GLY A 138 10.97 -6.52 -1.78
N SER A 139 11.62 -6.16 -0.65
CA SER A 139 11.26 -4.98 0.14
C SER A 139 11.40 -3.67 -0.65
N LEU A 140 12.47 -3.50 -1.41
CA LEU A 140 12.68 -2.32 -2.24
C LEU A 140 11.65 -2.24 -3.37
N THR A 141 11.33 -3.37 -4.01
CA THR A 141 10.31 -3.45 -5.07
C THR A 141 8.93 -3.09 -4.54
N LEU A 142 8.53 -3.67 -3.41
CA LEU A 142 7.27 -3.36 -2.72
C LEU A 142 7.24 -1.92 -2.20
N GLY A 143 8.38 -1.42 -1.75
CA GLY A 143 8.55 -0.03 -1.36
C GLY A 143 8.31 0.92 -2.53
N LEU A 144 8.91 0.67 -3.70
CA LEU A 144 8.66 1.47 -4.91
C LEU A 144 7.19 1.43 -5.34
N LEU A 145 6.54 0.27 -5.27
CA LEU A 145 5.11 0.12 -5.54
C LEU A 145 4.26 1.00 -4.60
N SER A 146 4.67 1.15 -3.35
CA SER A 146 3.92 1.87 -2.31
C SER A 146 4.21 3.37 -2.30
N LEU A 147 5.36 3.82 -2.83
CA LEU A 147 5.78 5.23 -2.84
C LEU A 147 4.71 6.19 -3.35
N PRO A 148 4.05 5.97 -4.50
CA PRO A 148 3.04 6.88 -5.01
C PRO A 148 1.88 7.09 -4.04
N LEU A 149 1.46 6.02 -3.35
CA LEU A 149 0.39 6.08 -2.37
C LEU A 149 0.80 6.91 -1.15
N VAL A 150 2.00 6.66 -0.59
CA VAL A 150 2.52 7.39 0.58
C VAL A 150 2.74 8.87 0.25
N ILE A 151 3.30 9.19 -0.91
CA ILE A 151 3.48 10.59 -1.37
C ILE A 151 2.13 11.30 -1.41
N ARG A 152 1.16 10.68 -2.07
CA ARG A 152 -0.17 11.26 -2.27
C ARG A 152 -0.93 11.46 -0.96
N THR A 153 -0.98 10.43 -0.11
CA THR A 153 -1.66 10.52 1.18
C THR A 153 -1.03 11.56 2.09
N THR A 154 0.30 11.69 2.07
CA THR A 154 1.03 12.74 2.79
C THR A 154 0.67 14.12 2.24
N GLU A 155 0.69 14.32 0.93
CA GLU A 155 0.32 15.60 0.32
C GLU A 155 -1.13 15.97 0.65
N GLU A 156 -2.07 15.04 0.58
CA GLU A 156 -3.49 15.25 0.92
C GLU A 156 -3.67 15.56 2.41
N ALA A 157 -2.95 14.87 3.29
CA ALA A 157 -2.97 15.13 4.74
C ALA A 157 -2.51 16.55 5.08
N LEU A 158 -1.44 17.02 4.44
CA LEU A 158 -0.90 18.36 4.68
C LEU A 158 -1.76 19.45 4.04
N LYS A 159 -2.40 19.18 2.89
CA LYS A 159 -3.34 20.11 2.25
C LYS A 159 -4.63 20.33 3.07
N ALA A 160 -5.04 19.35 3.85
CA ALA A 160 -6.23 19.46 4.69
C ALA A 160 -6.04 20.44 5.87
N ILE A 161 -4.80 20.83 6.17
CA ILE A 161 -4.48 21.75 7.28
C ILE A 161 -4.71 23.19 6.82
N PRO A 162 -5.49 24.00 7.56
CA PRO A 162 -5.79 25.39 7.21
C PRO A 162 -4.52 26.26 7.08
N ASP A 163 -4.47 27.13 6.08
CA ASP A 163 -3.34 28.05 5.87
C ASP A 163 -3.16 29.07 7.00
N SER A 164 -4.24 29.40 7.73
CA SER A 164 -4.18 30.28 8.90
C SER A 164 -3.19 29.82 9.97
N LEU A 165 -2.99 28.51 10.12
CA LEU A 165 -2.00 27.97 11.07
C LEU A 165 -0.57 28.20 10.60
N ARG A 166 -0.35 28.15 9.27
CA ARG A 166 0.94 28.50 8.67
C ARG A 166 1.26 29.97 8.83
N GLU A 167 0.27 30.82 8.59
CA GLU A 167 0.39 32.28 8.73
C GLU A 167 0.58 32.69 10.18
N GLY A 168 -0.20 32.13 11.11
CA GLY A 168 -0.09 32.38 12.54
C GLY A 168 1.28 32.02 13.10
N SER A 169 1.80 30.84 12.73
CA SER A 169 3.15 30.42 13.16
C SER A 169 4.24 31.40 12.65
N ARG A 170 4.15 31.83 11.39
CA ARG A 170 5.09 32.80 10.80
C ARG A 170 4.96 34.19 11.43
N ALA A 171 3.75 34.62 11.78
CA ALA A 171 3.52 35.89 12.45
C ALA A 171 4.19 35.93 13.84
N LEU A 172 4.36 34.78 14.49
CA LEU A 172 5.12 34.62 15.73
C LEU A 172 6.64 34.53 15.52
N GLY A 173 7.13 34.73 14.30
CA GLY A 173 8.54 34.72 13.96
C GLY A 173 9.14 33.35 13.65
N ALA A 174 8.32 32.28 13.55
CA ALA A 174 8.82 30.98 13.20
C ALA A 174 9.28 30.92 11.74
N THR A 175 10.40 30.24 11.50
CA THR A 175 10.87 29.93 10.14
C THR A 175 9.95 28.92 9.48
N LYS A 176 10.01 28.82 8.15
CA LYS A 176 9.22 27.83 7.39
C LYS A 176 9.47 26.40 7.88
N LEU A 177 10.71 26.05 8.14
CA LEU A 177 11.09 24.73 8.64
C LEU A 177 10.51 24.46 10.02
N GLN A 178 10.58 25.42 10.94
CA GLN A 178 10.00 25.34 12.27
C GLN A 178 8.47 25.17 12.21
N THR A 179 7.80 25.94 11.34
CA THR A 179 6.36 25.80 11.11
C THR A 179 6.01 24.37 10.64
N ILE A 180 6.77 23.83 9.68
CA ILE A 180 6.50 22.47 9.17
C ILE A 180 6.68 21.44 10.27
N TRP A 181 7.80 21.44 10.98
CA TRP A 181 8.13 20.40 11.95
C TRP A 181 7.33 20.47 13.25
N HIS A 182 7.00 21.67 13.73
CA HIS A 182 6.34 21.85 15.04
C HIS A 182 4.83 22.06 14.94
N VAL A 183 4.31 22.46 13.78
CA VAL A 183 2.86 22.74 13.62
C VAL A 183 2.25 21.80 12.59
N ILE A 184 2.74 21.85 11.35
CA ILE A 184 2.06 21.19 10.22
C ILE A 184 2.21 19.67 10.28
N LEU A 185 3.43 19.18 10.46
CA LEU A 185 3.70 17.74 10.47
C LEU A 185 3.00 17.01 11.62
N PRO A 186 3.04 17.50 12.89
CA PRO A 186 2.31 16.87 13.97
C PRO A 186 0.79 16.84 13.74
N MET A 187 0.23 17.89 13.17
CA MET A 187 -1.21 17.94 12.84
C MET A 187 -1.59 17.01 11.69
N GLY A 188 -0.71 16.82 10.72
CA GLY A 188 -0.91 15.91 9.59
C GLY A 188 -0.62 14.44 9.93
N MET A 189 0.13 14.18 10.99
CA MET A 189 0.65 12.84 11.33
C MET A 189 -0.44 11.76 11.43
N PRO A 190 -1.61 11.98 12.06
CA PRO A 190 -2.65 10.94 12.10
C PRO A 190 -3.09 10.48 10.71
N ASN A 191 -3.27 11.41 9.77
CA ASN A 191 -3.65 11.09 8.39
C ASN A 191 -2.51 10.44 7.61
N ILE A 192 -1.26 10.86 7.85
CA ILE A 192 -0.06 10.26 7.25
C ILE A 192 0.10 8.82 7.72
N ILE A 193 -0.09 8.54 9.02
CA ILE A 193 -0.04 7.18 9.57
C ILE A 193 -1.17 6.33 8.97
N THR A 194 -2.37 6.87 8.81
CA THR A 194 -3.45 6.16 8.13
C THR A 194 -3.07 5.78 6.69
N GLY A 195 -2.43 6.70 5.96
CA GLY A 195 -1.89 6.42 4.63
C GLY A 195 -0.83 5.30 4.63
N LEU A 196 0.05 5.27 5.64
CA LEU A 196 1.02 4.19 5.82
C LEU A 196 0.33 2.84 6.07
N ILE A 197 -0.66 2.79 6.97
CA ILE A 197 -1.40 1.56 7.27
C ILE A 197 -2.08 1.03 6.00
N LEU A 198 -2.67 1.90 5.19
CA LEU A 198 -3.26 1.51 3.91
C LEU A 198 -2.21 0.98 2.92
N ALA A 199 -1.02 1.59 2.87
CA ALA A 199 0.08 1.13 2.04
C ALA A 199 0.59 -0.26 2.49
N LEU A 200 0.73 -0.48 3.79
CA LEU A 200 1.12 -1.78 4.36
C LEU A 200 0.06 -2.85 4.12
N GLY A 201 -1.23 -2.51 4.26
CA GLY A 201 -2.33 -3.41 3.94
C GLY A 201 -2.31 -3.84 2.47
N ARG A 202 -1.97 -2.94 1.56
CA ARG A 202 -1.77 -3.27 0.15
C ARG A 202 -0.57 -4.20 -0.04
N VAL A 203 0.59 -3.88 0.54
CA VAL A 203 1.82 -4.68 0.43
C VAL A 203 1.62 -6.10 0.94
N SER A 204 0.87 -6.29 2.03
CA SER A 204 0.61 -7.63 2.60
C SER A 204 -0.19 -8.56 1.67
N GLY A 205 -0.94 -8.00 0.74
CA GLY A 205 -1.73 -8.75 -0.25
C GLY A 205 -1.08 -8.88 -1.63
N GLU A 206 0.12 -8.32 -1.83
CA GLU A 206 0.81 -8.38 -3.12
C GLU A 206 1.41 -9.77 -3.36
N THR A 207 1.32 -10.23 -4.61
CA THR A 207 1.82 -11.55 -5.02
C THR A 207 2.88 -11.44 -6.10
N ALA A 208 2.59 -10.72 -7.19
CA ALA A 208 3.47 -10.69 -8.36
C ALA A 208 4.85 -10.10 -8.09
N PRO A 209 5.02 -8.96 -7.38
CA PRO A 209 6.35 -8.44 -7.04
C PRO A 209 7.17 -9.43 -6.22
N ILE A 210 6.54 -10.10 -5.24
CA ILE A 210 7.20 -11.08 -4.37
C ILE A 210 7.69 -12.28 -5.19
N LEU A 211 6.86 -12.77 -6.12
CA LEU A 211 7.16 -13.90 -6.97
C LEU A 211 8.44 -13.70 -7.80
N PHE A 212 8.69 -12.46 -8.26
CA PHE A 212 9.81 -12.14 -9.14
C PHE A 212 11.07 -11.68 -8.42
N THR A 213 11.01 -11.39 -7.12
CA THR A 213 12.13 -10.74 -6.42
C THR A 213 12.60 -11.44 -5.16
N CYS A 214 11.78 -12.31 -4.56
CA CYS A 214 12.14 -12.95 -3.29
C CYS A 214 11.48 -14.31 -3.03
N ALA A 215 10.63 -14.81 -3.93
CA ALA A 215 10.01 -16.12 -3.72
C ALA A 215 11.02 -17.23 -4.00
N ALA A 216 11.38 -17.98 -2.96
CA ALA A 216 12.17 -19.20 -3.12
C ALA A 216 11.25 -20.36 -3.51
N TYR A 217 11.51 -20.96 -4.67
CA TYR A 217 10.80 -22.16 -5.13
C TYR A 217 11.40 -23.46 -4.58
N PHE A 218 12.63 -23.39 -4.07
CA PHE A 218 13.35 -24.54 -3.53
C PHE A 218 13.87 -24.17 -2.14
N LEU A 219 13.45 -24.92 -1.12
CA LEU A 219 14.12 -24.91 0.16
C LEU A 219 15.38 -25.76 0.01
N PRO A 220 16.57 -25.25 0.40
CA PRO A 220 17.74 -26.10 0.52
C PRO A 220 17.43 -27.22 1.51
N GLN A 221 17.67 -28.48 1.09
CA GLN A 221 17.57 -29.66 1.97
C GLN A 221 18.64 -29.62 3.05
#